data_1ccbbafd4bfa6a0cf4547db5c0a879c9
#
_entry.id   1ccbbafd4bfa6a0cf4547db5c0a879c9
#
_cell.length_a   1.000
_cell.length_b   1.000
_cell.length_c   1.000
_cell.angle_alpha   90.00
_cell.angle_beta   90.00
_cell.angle_gamma   90.00
#
_symmetry.space_group_name_H-M   'P 1'
#
loop_
_entity.id
_entity.type
_entity.pdbx_description
1 polymer ?
#
loop_
_entity_poly.entity_id
_entity_poly.type
_entity_poly.pdbx_seq_one_letter_code
_entity_poly.pdbx_strand_id
1 'polypeptide(L)'
;GNLNLKSYGQGITAMTDLINLSGKKEISGEGRRMVRLGLAEATQTADTYSPRTRRNMDKLLKLLNESPEKAESFLRRQASRVGQTNDTIKELYGAMDLWTKFANFYNEKMVWDSYNKRKGIEMSEDQLDQFVADRIKQTNITYSRSPQLLKMFESVGGTRFANYYYETFRTSINNIGVGLGDVRKGIAESDPILVAHGMARVGGTLAAVGATNAFWAAVAKGTI
;
A
#
# COMPACT_ATOMS: atom_id res chain seq x y z
N GLY A 1 -9.09 7.59 9.20
CA GLY A 1 -9.26 6.19 9.59
C GLY A 1 -8.15 5.80 10.55
N ASN A 2 -8.50 5.38 11.75
CA ASN A 2 -7.53 4.84 12.69
C ASN A 2 -6.97 3.54 12.12
N LEU A 3 -5.87 3.63 11.39
CA LEU A 3 -5.03 2.49 11.13
C LEU A 3 -4.58 2.02 12.52
N ASN A 4 -5.03 0.82 12.89
CA ASN A 4 -4.71 0.29 14.19
C ASN A 4 -3.18 0.09 14.27
N LEU A 5 -2.54 0.60 15.31
CA LEU A 5 -1.10 0.45 15.56
C LEU A 5 -0.63 -1.00 15.39
N LYS A 6 -1.50 -1.97 15.71
CA LYS A 6 -1.23 -3.39 15.50
C LYS A 6 -1.05 -3.74 14.01
N SER A 7 -1.88 -3.21 13.13
CA SER A 7 -1.77 -3.45 11.67
C SER A 7 -0.49 -2.85 11.08
N TYR A 8 -0.06 -1.68 11.59
CA TYR A 8 1.23 -1.10 11.24
C TYR A 8 2.39 -2.00 11.66
N GLY A 9 2.38 -2.48 12.90
CA GLY A 9 3.40 -3.41 13.41
C GLY A 9 3.48 -4.70 12.58
N GLN A 10 2.34 -5.29 12.23
CA GLN A 10 2.29 -6.47 11.38
C GLN A 10 2.81 -6.19 9.95
N GLY A 11 2.49 -5.02 9.39
CA GLY A 11 3.05 -4.58 8.11
C GLY A 11 4.56 -4.44 8.15
N ILE A 12 5.13 -3.92 9.24
CA ILE A 12 6.57 -3.83 9.47
C ILE A 12 7.19 -5.24 9.54
N THR A 13 6.59 -6.16 10.29
CA THR A 13 7.06 -7.55 10.39
C THR A 13 7.10 -8.21 9.01
N ALA A 14 6.01 -8.11 8.24
CA ALA A 14 5.94 -8.67 6.89
C ALA A 14 6.99 -8.07 5.95
N MET A 15 7.24 -6.75 6.04
CA MET A 15 8.31 -6.09 5.28
C MET A 15 9.70 -6.54 5.73
N THR A 16 9.94 -6.67 7.03
CA THR A 16 11.21 -7.15 7.58
C THR A 16 11.48 -8.57 7.10
N ASP A 17 10.50 -9.45 7.15
CA ASP A 17 10.61 -10.82 6.64
C ASP A 17 10.90 -10.83 5.13
N LEU A 18 10.23 -9.98 4.36
CA LEU A 18 10.45 -9.86 2.92
C LEU A 18 11.86 -9.35 2.60
N ILE A 19 12.38 -8.39 3.34
CA ILE A 19 13.71 -7.79 3.14
C ILE A 19 14.83 -8.72 3.63
N ASN A 20 14.62 -9.42 4.74
CA ASN A 20 15.58 -10.40 5.29
C ASN A 20 15.80 -11.61 4.36
N LEU A 21 14.94 -11.78 3.36
CA LEU A 21 15.10 -12.79 2.31
C LEU A 21 16.39 -12.64 1.49
N SER A 22 17.05 -11.49 1.58
CA SER A 22 18.30 -11.21 0.86
C SER A 22 19.52 -11.96 1.37
N GLY A 23 19.43 -12.66 2.47
CA GLY A 23 20.55 -13.37 3.11
C GLY A 23 20.48 -14.89 3.00
N LYS A 24 20.26 -15.48 1.81
CA LYS A 24 20.35 -16.94 1.55
C LYS A 24 19.48 -17.87 2.44
N LYS A 25 18.52 -17.35 3.19
CA LYS A 25 17.55 -18.17 3.92
C LYS A 25 16.23 -18.19 3.19
N GLU A 26 15.59 -19.35 3.17
CA GLU A 26 14.24 -19.48 2.60
C GLU A 26 13.27 -18.42 3.13
N ILE A 27 12.41 -17.91 2.25
CA ILE A 27 11.32 -17.01 2.62
C ILE A 27 10.48 -17.69 3.71
N SER A 28 10.48 -17.16 4.92
CA SER A 28 9.69 -17.67 6.04
C SER A 28 8.71 -16.62 6.54
N GLY A 29 7.73 -17.03 7.33
CA GLY A 29 6.83 -16.14 8.03
C GLY A 29 5.90 -15.32 7.15
N GLU A 30 5.60 -14.09 7.57
CA GLU A 30 4.62 -13.20 6.96
C GLU A 30 5.05 -12.71 5.57
N GLY A 31 6.33 -12.54 5.30
CA GLY A 31 6.84 -12.19 3.98
C GLY A 31 6.45 -13.23 2.91
N ARG A 32 6.62 -14.52 3.22
CA ARG A 32 6.17 -15.62 2.33
C ARG A 32 4.66 -15.58 2.10
N ARG A 33 3.89 -15.31 3.15
CA ARG A 33 2.44 -15.16 3.06
C ARG A 33 2.06 -14.05 2.08
N MET A 34 2.68 -12.88 2.15
CA MET A 34 2.41 -11.75 1.24
C MET A 34 2.75 -12.08 -0.21
N VAL A 35 3.85 -12.80 -0.46
CA VAL A 35 4.20 -13.29 -1.81
C VAL A 35 3.17 -14.30 -2.31
N ARG A 36 2.78 -15.28 -1.49
CA ARG A 36 1.74 -16.28 -1.84
C ARG A 36 0.42 -15.63 -2.19
N LEU A 37 0.04 -14.58 -1.47
CA LEU A 37 -1.18 -13.81 -1.72
C LEU A 37 -1.06 -12.86 -2.93
N GLY A 38 0.11 -12.76 -3.55
CA GLY A 38 0.38 -11.86 -4.68
C GLY A 38 0.30 -10.38 -4.32
N LEU A 39 0.55 -10.02 -3.05
CA LEU A 39 0.66 -8.65 -2.57
C LEU A 39 2.07 -8.10 -2.73
N ALA A 40 3.07 -8.98 -2.78
CA ALA A 40 4.44 -8.69 -3.16
C ALA A 40 4.82 -9.59 -4.35
N GLU A 41 5.60 -9.05 -5.28
CA GLU A 41 6.18 -9.87 -6.36
C GLU A 41 7.41 -10.60 -5.81
N ALA A 42 7.59 -11.86 -6.20
CA ALA A 42 8.77 -12.64 -5.81
C ALA A 42 10.08 -12.00 -6.31
N THR A 43 9.99 -11.20 -7.38
CA THR A 43 11.11 -10.42 -7.95
C THR A 43 11.43 -9.15 -7.17
N GLN A 44 10.54 -8.67 -6.31
CA GLN A 44 10.81 -7.56 -5.38
C GLN A 44 11.55 -8.01 -4.12
N THR A 45 12.03 -9.25 -4.13
CA THR A 45 12.91 -9.76 -3.09
C THR A 45 14.24 -9.00 -3.11
N ALA A 46 14.90 -9.07 -2.00
CA ALA A 46 16.10 -8.34 -1.62
C ALA A 46 17.24 -8.30 -2.65
N ASP A 47 17.30 -9.21 -3.62
CA ASP A 47 18.31 -9.17 -4.68
C ASP A 47 18.11 -7.98 -5.64
N THR A 48 16.90 -7.40 -5.66
CA THR A 48 16.57 -6.21 -6.44
C THR A 48 17.12 -4.93 -5.80
N TYR A 49 17.44 -4.96 -4.49
CA TYR A 49 17.87 -3.78 -3.77
C TYR A 49 19.38 -3.76 -3.50
N SER A 50 20.01 -2.62 -3.77
CA SER A 50 21.41 -2.42 -3.43
C SER A 50 21.67 -2.57 -1.92
N PRO A 51 22.88 -2.95 -1.47
CA PRO A 51 23.20 -3.04 -0.04
C PRO A 51 22.98 -1.72 0.72
N ARG A 52 23.09 -0.60 0.04
CA ARG A 52 22.81 0.74 0.59
C ARG A 52 21.32 0.93 0.82
N THR A 53 20.51 0.55 -0.16
CA THR A 53 19.04 0.66 -0.07
C THR A 53 18.50 -0.23 1.02
N ARG A 54 18.98 -1.46 1.17
CA ARG A 54 18.60 -2.35 2.27
C ARG A 54 18.84 -1.71 3.63
N ARG A 55 20.03 -1.11 3.86
CA ARG A 55 20.33 -0.40 5.11
C ARG A 55 19.40 0.80 5.35
N ASN A 56 19.06 1.52 4.29
CA ASN A 56 18.14 2.65 4.40
C ASN A 56 16.70 2.18 4.68
N MET A 57 16.27 1.06 4.08
CA MET A 57 14.98 0.45 4.36
C MET A 57 14.89 -0.07 5.80
N ASP A 58 15.91 -0.78 6.30
CA ASP A 58 15.96 -1.24 7.68
C ASP A 58 15.88 -0.05 8.67
N LYS A 59 16.61 1.02 8.38
CA LYS A 59 16.53 2.25 9.16
C LYS A 59 15.16 2.90 9.09
N LEU A 60 14.54 2.95 7.91
CA LEU A 60 13.19 3.50 7.72
C LEU A 60 12.16 2.70 8.51
N LEU A 61 12.22 1.36 8.46
CA LEU A 61 11.32 0.49 9.21
C LEU A 61 11.46 0.65 10.72
N LYS A 62 12.70 0.79 11.22
CA LYS A 62 12.94 1.10 12.65
C LYS A 62 12.34 2.45 13.04
N LEU A 63 12.52 3.47 12.21
CA LEU A 63 11.96 4.80 12.47
C LEU A 63 10.44 4.80 12.40
N LEU A 64 9.82 4.07 11.46
CA LEU A 64 8.36 3.90 11.38
C LEU A 64 7.79 3.26 12.65
N ASN A 65 8.53 2.30 13.22
CA ASN A 65 8.13 1.67 14.48
C ASN A 65 8.27 2.60 15.70
N GLU A 66 9.18 3.58 15.63
CA GLU A 66 9.37 4.57 16.70
C GLU A 66 8.40 5.76 16.57
N SER A 67 8.32 6.38 15.40
CA SER A 67 7.50 7.55 15.10
C SER A 67 7.38 7.78 13.60
N PRO A 68 6.15 7.92 13.06
CA PRO A 68 5.92 8.28 11.65
C PRO A 68 6.63 9.58 11.24
N GLU A 69 6.70 10.58 12.14
CA GLU A 69 7.33 11.87 11.88
C GLU A 69 8.85 11.75 11.69
N LYS A 70 9.51 10.87 12.49
CA LYS A 70 10.94 10.57 12.32
C LYS A 70 11.20 9.88 10.97
N ALA A 71 10.32 8.96 10.58
CA ALA A 71 10.40 8.29 9.28
C ALA A 71 10.23 9.27 8.12
N GLU A 72 9.25 10.17 8.19
CA GLU A 72 9.04 11.24 7.21
C GLU A 72 10.26 12.17 7.12
N SER A 73 10.78 12.61 8.25
CA SER A 73 11.99 13.46 8.30
C SER A 73 13.21 12.76 7.71
N PHE A 74 13.33 11.45 7.89
CA PHE A 74 14.38 10.66 7.28
C PHE A 74 14.22 10.61 5.75
N LEU A 75 13.02 10.34 5.24
CA LEU A 75 12.72 10.32 3.81
C LEU A 75 13.00 11.67 3.16
N ARG A 76 12.55 12.77 3.76
CA ARG A 76 12.84 14.14 3.27
C ARG A 76 14.34 14.40 3.18
N ARG A 77 15.12 14.02 4.20
CA ARG A 77 16.59 14.14 4.18
C ARG A 77 17.26 13.28 3.11
N GLN A 78 16.72 12.09 2.82
CA GLN A 78 17.24 11.28 1.72
C GLN A 78 16.93 11.90 0.35
N ALA A 79 15.72 12.42 0.17
CA ALA A 79 15.29 13.09 -1.06
C ALA A 79 16.07 14.40 -1.32
N SER A 80 16.40 15.16 -0.26
CA SER A 80 17.13 16.44 -0.39
C SER A 80 18.64 16.29 -0.64
N ARG A 81 19.21 15.10 -0.48
CA ARG A 81 20.62 14.84 -0.81
C ARG A 81 20.75 14.69 -2.32
N VAL A 82 20.79 15.82 -3.00
CA VAL A 82 21.06 15.95 -4.44
C VAL A 82 22.35 15.20 -4.76
N GLY A 83 22.27 14.19 -5.64
CA GLY A 83 23.39 13.32 -6.03
C GLY A 83 23.20 11.84 -5.67
N GLN A 84 22.15 11.47 -4.97
CA GLN A 84 21.76 10.08 -4.86
C GLN A 84 21.06 9.66 -6.15
N THR A 85 21.50 8.56 -6.73
CA THR A 85 20.93 8.02 -7.96
C THR A 85 19.42 7.89 -7.81
N ASN A 86 18.67 8.27 -8.84
CA ASN A 86 17.20 8.13 -8.94
C ASN A 86 16.71 6.76 -8.46
N ASP A 87 17.56 5.75 -8.52
CA ASP A 87 17.25 4.37 -8.15
C ASP A 87 17.03 4.20 -6.64
N THR A 88 17.86 4.80 -5.77
CA THR A 88 17.66 4.72 -4.31
C THR A 88 16.33 5.35 -3.87
N ILE A 89 15.92 6.45 -4.52
CA ILE A 89 14.64 7.11 -4.22
C ILE A 89 13.49 6.24 -4.68
N LYS A 90 13.54 5.68 -5.88
CA LYS A 90 12.53 4.75 -6.42
C LYS A 90 12.36 3.52 -5.53
N GLU A 91 13.47 2.94 -5.08
CA GLU A 91 13.48 1.78 -4.20
C GLU A 91 12.83 2.08 -2.84
N LEU A 92 13.10 3.26 -2.24
CA LEU A 92 12.47 3.69 -1.00
C LEU A 92 10.95 3.92 -1.16
N TYR A 93 10.53 4.53 -2.28
CA TYR A 93 9.10 4.67 -2.58
C TYR A 93 8.42 3.32 -2.79
N GLY A 94 9.08 2.39 -3.48
CA GLY A 94 8.59 1.02 -3.64
C GLY A 94 8.41 0.30 -2.30
N ALA A 95 9.35 0.49 -1.36
CA ALA A 95 9.24 -0.05 -0.01
C ALA A 95 8.07 0.54 0.78
N MET A 96 7.84 1.84 0.67
CA MET A 96 6.70 2.52 1.31
C MET A 96 5.37 2.02 0.74
N ASP A 97 5.29 1.81 -0.58
CA ASP A 97 4.10 1.27 -1.23
C ASP A 97 3.79 -0.15 -0.73
N LEU A 98 4.79 -1.03 -0.66
CA LEU A 98 4.63 -2.38 -0.12
C LEU A 98 4.20 -2.37 1.35
N TRP A 99 4.84 -1.55 2.17
CA TRP A 99 4.46 -1.43 3.57
C TRP A 99 3.01 -0.96 3.72
N THR A 100 2.59 0.02 2.93
CA THR A 100 1.21 0.51 2.94
C THR A 100 0.23 -0.59 2.53
N LYS A 101 0.57 -1.40 1.51
CA LYS A 101 -0.24 -2.56 1.12
C LYS A 101 -0.38 -3.58 2.24
N PHE A 102 0.72 -3.88 2.93
CA PHE A 102 0.69 -4.85 4.02
C PHE A 102 -0.08 -4.32 5.23
N ALA A 103 0.11 -3.05 5.61
CA ALA A 103 -0.66 -2.42 6.67
C ALA A 103 -2.17 -2.41 6.35
N ASN A 104 -2.52 -2.10 5.10
CA ASN A 104 -3.90 -2.12 4.64
C ASN A 104 -4.48 -3.55 4.64
N PHE A 105 -3.68 -4.56 4.25
CA PHE A 105 -4.09 -5.96 4.31
C PHE A 105 -4.49 -6.37 5.73
N TYR A 106 -3.64 -6.11 6.72
CA TYR A 106 -3.94 -6.45 8.11
C TYR A 106 -5.13 -5.67 8.67
N ASN A 107 -5.27 -4.40 8.29
CA ASN A 107 -6.41 -3.60 8.70
C ASN A 107 -7.74 -4.15 8.12
N GLU A 108 -7.75 -4.44 6.82
CA GLU A 108 -8.91 -5.08 6.15
C GLU A 108 -9.23 -6.45 6.76
N LYS A 109 -8.20 -7.27 6.96
CA LYS A 109 -8.38 -8.60 7.57
C LYS A 109 -9.05 -8.50 8.94
N MET A 110 -8.63 -7.57 9.77
CA MET A 110 -9.20 -7.36 11.09
C MET A 110 -10.68 -6.92 11.02
N VAL A 111 -11.03 -6.04 10.09
CA VAL A 111 -12.42 -5.60 9.88
C VAL A 111 -13.30 -6.77 9.45
N TRP A 112 -12.86 -7.54 8.46
CA TRP A 112 -13.63 -8.67 7.93
C TRP A 112 -13.69 -9.87 8.85
N ASP A 113 -12.63 -10.17 9.58
CA ASP A 113 -12.66 -11.19 10.65
C ASP A 113 -13.68 -10.82 11.73
N SER A 114 -13.68 -9.57 12.17
CA SER A 114 -14.65 -9.07 13.14
C SER A 114 -16.08 -9.09 12.60
N TYR A 115 -16.26 -8.73 11.32
CA TYR A 115 -17.57 -8.82 10.65
C TYR A 115 -18.08 -10.29 10.60
N ASN A 116 -17.23 -11.22 10.14
CA ASN A 116 -17.58 -12.62 10.04
C ASN A 116 -18.00 -13.20 11.41
N LYS A 117 -17.23 -12.88 12.46
CA LYS A 117 -17.57 -13.29 13.84
C LYS A 117 -18.92 -12.76 14.30
N ARG A 118 -19.25 -11.50 14.03
CA ARG A 118 -20.56 -10.91 14.40
C ARG A 118 -21.72 -11.54 13.64
N LYS A 119 -21.48 -11.99 12.40
CA LYS A 119 -22.51 -12.57 11.53
C LYS A 119 -22.57 -14.10 11.60
N GLY A 120 -21.70 -14.75 12.39
CA GLY A 120 -21.62 -16.20 12.42
C GLY A 120 -21.20 -16.84 11.11
N ILE A 121 -20.44 -16.10 10.28
CA ILE A 121 -19.93 -16.59 8.99
C ILE A 121 -18.64 -17.35 9.25
N GLU A 122 -18.65 -18.64 8.99
CA GLU A 122 -17.46 -19.49 9.05
C GLU A 122 -16.66 -19.34 7.76
N MET A 123 -15.46 -18.80 7.89
CA MET A 123 -14.49 -18.65 6.82
C MET A 123 -13.12 -19.10 7.32
N SER A 124 -12.45 -19.97 6.57
CA SER A 124 -11.08 -20.36 6.94
C SER A 124 -10.12 -19.16 6.85
N GLU A 125 -9.01 -19.26 7.55
CA GLU A 125 -8.00 -18.17 7.51
C GLU A 125 -7.50 -17.92 6.09
N ASP A 126 -7.24 -18.98 5.30
CA ASP A 126 -6.80 -18.84 3.91
C ASP A 126 -7.87 -18.21 3.00
N GLN A 127 -9.14 -18.51 3.21
CA GLN A 127 -10.24 -17.87 2.47
C GLN A 127 -10.36 -16.38 2.80
N LEU A 128 -10.26 -16.03 4.08
CA LEU A 128 -10.27 -14.63 4.51
C LEU A 128 -9.06 -13.88 3.95
N ASP A 129 -7.88 -14.49 3.99
CA ASP A 129 -6.66 -13.92 3.45
C ASP A 129 -6.77 -13.64 1.95
N GLN A 130 -7.25 -14.61 1.19
CA GLN A 130 -7.42 -14.44 -0.27
C GLN A 130 -8.44 -13.36 -0.58
N PHE A 131 -9.58 -13.36 0.13
CA PHE A 131 -10.62 -12.32 -0.03
C PHE A 131 -10.05 -10.92 0.23
N VAL A 132 -9.32 -10.77 1.33
CA VAL A 132 -8.71 -9.47 1.69
C VAL A 132 -7.61 -9.09 0.71
N ALA A 133 -6.76 -10.03 0.30
CA ALA A 133 -5.70 -9.76 -0.67
C ALA A 133 -6.26 -9.26 -2.01
N ASP A 134 -7.37 -9.85 -2.47
CA ASP A 134 -8.01 -9.41 -3.72
C ASP A 134 -8.59 -8.00 -3.61
N ARG A 135 -9.14 -7.64 -2.46
CA ARG A 135 -9.57 -6.26 -2.15
C ARG A 135 -8.40 -5.29 -2.17
N ILE A 136 -7.29 -5.65 -1.53
CA ILE A 136 -6.07 -4.81 -1.53
C ILE A 136 -5.52 -4.62 -2.93
N LYS A 137 -5.46 -5.67 -3.76
CA LYS A 137 -5.03 -5.56 -5.16
C LYS A 137 -5.92 -4.64 -5.99
N GLN A 138 -7.20 -4.54 -5.67
CA GLN A 138 -8.13 -3.64 -6.35
C GLN A 138 -7.96 -2.18 -5.90
N THR A 139 -7.68 -1.96 -4.62
CA THR A 139 -7.72 -0.66 -3.95
C THR A 139 -6.36 -0.02 -3.73
N ASN A 140 -5.27 -0.73 -3.99
CA ASN A 140 -3.91 -0.20 -3.93
C ASN A 140 -3.25 -0.17 -5.32
N ILE A 141 -2.26 0.72 -5.46
CA ILE A 141 -1.50 0.84 -6.70
C ILE A 141 -0.81 -0.48 -7.01
N THR A 142 -0.97 -0.97 -8.24
CA THR A 142 -0.38 -2.24 -8.68
C THR A 142 0.06 -2.10 -10.13
N TYR A 143 1.28 -1.64 -10.34
CA TYR A 143 1.83 -1.35 -11.67
C TYR A 143 1.85 -2.54 -12.63
N SER A 144 1.87 -3.76 -12.12
CA SER A 144 1.76 -4.97 -12.95
C SER A 144 0.43 -5.06 -13.72
N ARG A 145 -0.62 -4.39 -13.23
CA ARG A 145 -1.96 -4.36 -13.84
C ARG A 145 -2.15 -3.24 -14.87
N SER A 146 -1.16 -2.36 -15.03
CA SER A 146 -1.25 -1.30 -16.05
C SER A 146 -1.32 -1.89 -17.44
N PRO A 147 -2.16 -1.33 -18.35
CA PRO A 147 -2.26 -1.77 -19.73
C PRO A 147 -0.88 -1.78 -20.43
N GLN A 148 -0.62 -2.82 -21.22
CA GLN A 148 0.64 -2.93 -21.95
C GLN A 148 0.93 -1.71 -22.83
N LEU A 149 -0.12 -1.11 -23.40
CA LEU A 149 -0.02 0.09 -24.23
C LEU A 149 0.56 1.30 -23.46
N LEU A 150 0.19 1.47 -22.18
CA LEU A 150 0.79 2.52 -21.33
C LEU A 150 2.25 2.23 -21.01
N LYS A 151 2.61 0.96 -20.75
CA LYS A 151 4.01 0.55 -20.53
C LYS A 151 4.87 0.79 -21.78
N MET A 152 4.32 0.49 -22.97
CA MET A 152 4.98 0.81 -24.25
C MET A 152 5.14 2.32 -24.43
N PHE A 153 4.11 3.11 -24.15
CA PHE A 153 4.15 4.57 -24.26
C PHE A 153 5.24 5.18 -23.37
N GLU A 154 5.40 4.71 -22.14
CA GLU A 154 6.50 5.15 -21.27
C GLU A 154 7.88 4.71 -21.79
N SER A 155 7.99 3.53 -22.40
CA SER A 155 9.25 3.00 -22.92
C SER A 155 9.78 3.79 -24.13
N VAL A 156 8.90 4.42 -24.91
CA VAL A 156 9.27 5.25 -26.09
C VAL A 156 9.39 6.74 -25.78
N GLY A 157 9.50 7.10 -24.49
CA GLY A 157 9.72 8.49 -24.07
C GLY A 157 8.45 9.30 -23.84
N GLY A 158 7.29 8.65 -23.76
CA GLY A 158 6.06 9.28 -23.28
C GLY A 158 6.16 9.76 -21.84
N THR A 159 5.08 10.33 -21.30
CA THR A 159 5.07 10.84 -19.91
C THR A 159 5.45 9.75 -18.92
N ARG A 160 6.58 9.92 -18.23
CA ARG A 160 7.16 8.96 -17.26
C ARG A 160 6.22 8.60 -16.09
N PHE A 161 5.09 9.28 -16.00
CA PHE A 161 4.10 9.10 -14.94
C PHE A 161 2.74 8.62 -15.47
N ALA A 162 2.60 8.23 -16.74
CA ALA A 162 1.32 7.79 -17.30
C ALA A 162 0.73 6.60 -16.53
N ASN A 163 1.55 5.61 -16.20
CA ASN A 163 1.15 4.47 -15.38
C ASN A 163 0.75 4.88 -13.96
N TYR A 164 1.46 5.83 -13.35
CA TYR A 164 1.11 6.34 -12.03
C TYR A 164 -0.26 7.02 -12.02
N TYR A 165 -0.53 7.91 -12.99
CA TYR A 165 -1.83 8.58 -13.09
C TYR A 165 -2.96 7.59 -13.36
N TYR A 166 -2.75 6.65 -14.27
CA TYR A 166 -3.72 5.59 -14.54
C TYR A 166 -4.03 4.78 -13.29
N GLU A 167 -3.02 4.30 -12.59
CA GLU A 167 -3.19 3.51 -11.36
C GLU A 167 -3.83 4.32 -10.24
N THR A 168 -3.45 5.58 -10.08
CA THR A 168 -4.08 6.48 -9.10
C THR A 168 -5.56 6.66 -9.38
N PHE A 169 -5.93 6.89 -10.64
CA PHE A 169 -7.32 7.03 -11.05
C PHE A 169 -8.10 5.73 -10.87
N ARG A 170 -7.56 4.62 -11.34
CA ARG A 170 -8.15 3.29 -11.19
C ARG A 170 -8.38 2.95 -9.72
N THR A 171 -7.37 3.12 -8.88
CA THR A 171 -7.47 2.80 -7.45
C THR A 171 -8.44 3.71 -6.72
N SER A 172 -8.54 4.98 -7.11
CA SER A 172 -9.52 5.92 -6.53
C SER A 172 -10.94 5.47 -6.83
N ILE A 173 -11.26 5.14 -8.09
CA ILE A 173 -12.58 4.63 -8.48
C ILE A 173 -12.89 3.33 -7.74
N ASN A 174 -11.94 2.41 -7.70
CA ASN A 174 -12.14 1.12 -7.03
C ASN A 174 -12.33 1.29 -5.51
N ASN A 175 -11.57 2.19 -4.87
CA ASN A 175 -11.76 2.49 -3.44
C ASN A 175 -13.15 3.03 -3.15
N ILE A 176 -13.66 3.94 -3.98
CA ILE A 176 -15.03 4.45 -3.85
C ILE A 176 -16.04 3.32 -4.06
N GLY A 177 -15.88 2.51 -5.12
CA GLY A 177 -16.78 1.40 -5.41
C GLY A 177 -16.83 0.36 -4.28
N VAL A 178 -15.66 -0.05 -3.79
CA VAL A 178 -15.53 -0.98 -2.65
C VAL A 178 -16.13 -0.38 -1.39
N GLY A 179 -15.84 0.89 -1.09
CA GLY A 179 -16.39 1.58 0.09
C GLY A 179 -17.92 1.69 0.04
N LEU A 180 -18.50 2.06 -1.11
CA LEU A 180 -19.95 2.10 -1.29
C LEU A 180 -20.58 0.70 -1.18
N GLY A 181 -19.88 -0.35 -1.65
CA GLY A 181 -20.29 -1.74 -1.47
C GLY A 181 -20.39 -2.10 0.01
N ASP A 182 -19.36 -1.74 0.80
CA ASP A 182 -19.33 -1.97 2.25
C ASP A 182 -20.45 -1.20 2.96
N VAL A 183 -20.73 0.06 2.58
CA VAL A 183 -21.84 0.84 3.11
C VAL A 183 -23.18 0.16 2.82
N ARG A 184 -23.43 -0.22 1.56
CA ARG A 184 -24.68 -0.90 1.16
C ARG A 184 -24.90 -2.20 1.94
N LYS A 185 -23.85 -3.02 2.02
CA LYS A 185 -23.88 -4.28 2.79
C LYS A 185 -24.13 -4.02 4.26
N GLY A 186 -23.42 -3.06 4.85
CA GLY A 186 -23.59 -2.70 6.27
C GLY A 186 -25.00 -2.21 6.59
N ILE A 187 -25.63 -1.39 5.70
CA ILE A 187 -27.01 -0.96 5.85
C ILE A 187 -27.95 -2.16 5.75
N ALA A 188 -27.83 -2.98 4.72
CA ALA A 188 -28.70 -4.13 4.49
C ALA A 188 -28.66 -5.13 5.67
N GLU A 189 -27.52 -5.26 6.33
CA GLU A 189 -27.29 -6.20 7.41
C GLU A 189 -27.30 -5.55 8.81
N SER A 190 -27.65 -4.27 8.90
CA SER A 190 -27.66 -3.51 10.17
C SER A 190 -26.29 -3.59 10.91
N ASP A 191 -25.17 -3.48 10.18
CA ASP A 191 -23.82 -3.46 10.73
C ASP A 191 -23.20 -2.05 10.65
N PRO A 192 -23.30 -1.25 11.73
CA PRO A 192 -22.81 0.13 11.73
C PRO A 192 -21.28 0.22 11.59
N ILE A 193 -20.54 -0.83 11.97
CA ILE A 193 -19.08 -0.85 11.86
C ILE A 193 -18.68 -0.96 10.39
N LEU A 194 -19.35 -1.84 9.63
CA LEU A 194 -19.11 -1.99 8.20
C LEU A 194 -19.51 -0.73 7.43
N VAL A 195 -20.62 -0.07 7.82
CA VAL A 195 -21.03 1.24 7.27
C VAL A 195 -19.95 2.28 7.52
N ALA A 196 -19.48 2.41 8.77
CA ALA A 196 -18.44 3.38 9.12
C ALA A 196 -17.11 3.11 8.37
N HIS A 197 -16.74 1.85 8.21
CA HIS A 197 -15.56 1.45 7.45
C HIS A 197 -15.67 1.86 5.96
N GLY A 198 -16.80 1.57 5.33
CA GLY A 198 -17.06 1.95 3.94
C GLY A 198 -17.06 3.48 3.75
N MET A 199 -17.71 4.22 4.65
CA MET A 199 -17.71 5.69 4.63
C MET A 199 -16.31 6.29 4.81
N ALA A 200 -15.52 5.75 5.75
CA ALA A 200 -14.13 6.18 5.96
C ALA A 200 -13.27 5.94 4.71
N ARG A 201 -13.47 4.84 4.01
CA ARG A 201 -12.79 4.55 2.74
C ARG A 201 -13.15 5.57 1.65
N VAL A 202 -14.44 5.82 1.44
CA VAL A 202 -14.92 6.79 0.45
C VAL A 202 -14.41 8.20 0.78
N GLY A 203 -14.63 8.65 2.02
CA GLY A 203 -14.22 9.98 2.48
C GLY A 203 -12.70 10.18 2.40
N GLY A 204 -11.91 9.19 2.82
CA GLY A 204 -10.46 9.23 2.74
C GLY A 204 -9.96 9.32 1.29
N THR A 205 -10.61 8.58 0.37
CA THR A 205 -10.25 8.64 -1.06
C THR A 205 -10.57 10.01 -1.66
N LEU A 206 -11.75 10.55 -1.37
CA LEU A 206 -12.14 11.89 -1.86
C LEU A 206 -11.23 12.98 -1.30
N ALA A 207 -10.86 12.90 -0.02
CA ALA A 207 -9.92 13.83 0.59
C ALA A 207 -8.54 13.77 -0.06
N ALA A 208 -8.02 12.56 -0.34
CA ALA A 208 -6.74 12.37 -1.01
C ALA A 208 -6.75 12.95 -2.43
N VAL A 209 -7.82 12.69 -3.21
CA VAL A 209 -7.98 13.25 -4.56
C VAL A 209 -8.07 14.77 -4.51
N GLY A 210 -8.82 15.33 -3.56
CA GLY A 210 -8.95 16.77 -3.35
C GLY A 210 -7.61 17.42 -3.00
N ALA A 211 -6.86 16.84 -2.08
CA ALA A 211 -5.53 17.32 -1.69
C ALA A 211 -4.54 17.29 -2.87
N THR A 212 -4.55 16.23 -3.68
CA THR A 212 -3.72 16.12 -4.87
C THR A 212 -4.06 17.21 -5.89
N ASN A 213 -5.34 17.44 -6.14
CA ASN A 213 -5.77 18.50 -7.07
C ASN A 213 -5.39 19.89 -6.56
N ALA A 214 -5.56 20.16 -5.25
CA ALA A 214 -5.15 21.44 -4.65
C ALA A 214 -3.64 21.67 -4.77
N PHE A 215 -2.83 20.63 -4.54
CA PHE A 215 -1.37 20.68 -4.72
C PHE A 215 -1.01 21.07 -6.16
N TRP A 216 -1.54 20.37 -7.17
CA TRP A 216 -1.25 20.67 -8.55
C TRP A 216 -1.75 22.04 -9.00
N ALA A 217 -2.88 22.49 -8.48
CA ALA A 217 -3.37 23.86 -8.72
C ALA A 217 -2.42 24.93 -8.15
N ALA A 218 -1.83 24.66 -6.97
CA ALA A 218 -0.84 25.55 -6.35
C ALA A 218 0.48 25.59 -7.15
N VAL A 219 0.97 24.42 -7.61
CA VAL A 219 2.11 24.34 -8.52
C VAL A 219 1.87 25.11 -9.82
N ALA A 220 0.72 24.91 -10.46
CA ALA A 220 0.36 25.60 -11.70
C ALA A 220 0.24 27.12 -11.54
N LYS A 221 -0.10 27.59 -10.35
CA LYS A 221 -0.17 29.03 -10.01
C LYS A 221 1.18 29.60 -9.55
N GLY A 222 2.24 28.78 -9.44
CA GLY A 222 3.55 29.19 -8.95
C GLY A 222 3.55 29.65 -7.48
N THR A 223 2.62 29.11 -6.66
CA THR A 223 2.53 29.44 -5.23
C THR A 223 3.36 28.51 -4.35
N ILE A 224 3.89 27.41 -4.90
CA ILE A 224 4.84 26.47 -4.31
C ILE A 224 5.78 25.95 -5.40
#